data_f04d88234f8450fd2dcdb13dabdc0b65
#
_entry.id   f04d88234f8450fd2dcdb13dabdc0b65
#
_cell.length_a   1.000
_cell.length_b   1.000
_cell.length_c   1.000
_cell.angle_alpha   90.00
_cell.angle_beta   90.00
_cell.angle_gamma   90.00
#
_symmetry.space_group_name_H-M   'P 1'
#
loop_
_entity.id
_entity.type
_entity.pdbx_description
1 polymer ?
#
loop_
_entity_poly.entity_id
_entity_poly.type
_entity_poly.pdbx_seq_one_letter_code
_entity_poly.pdbx_strand_id
1 'polypeptide(L)'
;MSHANDSKLLNRLRRAHGHLATIIDMVETGREGLDIAQQMQAVISALEAAKKVLVIDHIEHHLEAATGPLTDAGREELARIATLAKYL
;
A
#
# COMPACT_ATOMS: atom_id res chain seq x y z
N MET A 1 -11.61 -1.99 13.20
CA MET A 1 -10.87 -1.45 12.06
C MET A 1 -11.19 0.02 11.85
N SER A 2 -10.23 0.81 11.42
CA SER A 2 -10.44 2.21 11.10
C SER A 2 -11.09 2.35 9.73
N HIS A 3 -12.31 2.87 9.66
CA HIS A 3 -13.03 3.07 8.41
C HIS A 3 -12.38 4.14 7.52
N ALA A 4 -11.71 5.12 8.12
CA ALA A 4 -11.01 6.16 7.36
C ALA A 4 -9.86 5.57 6.54
N ASN A 5 -9.09 4.65 7.14
CA ASN A 5 -7.99 3.98 6.44
C ASN A 5 -8.49 2.96 5.42
N ASP A 6 -9.62 2.30 5.70
CA ASP A 6 -10.24 1.38 4.75
C ASP A 6 -10.63 2.11 3.46
N SER A 7 -11.17 3.31 3.56
CA SER A 7 -11.52 4.13 2.42
C SER A 7 -10.28 4.52 1.59
N LYS A 8 -9.20 4.92 2.26
CA LYS A 8 -7.93 5.25 1.60
C LYS A 8 -7.32 4.03 0.92
N LEU A 9 -7.33 2.89 1.60
CA LEU A 9 -6.84 1.63 1.06
C LEU A 9 -7.62 1.25 -0.19
N LEU A 10 -8.95 1.31 -0.13
CA LEU A 10 -9.81 0.96 -1.26
C LEU A 10 -9.53 1.85 -2.47
N ASN A 11 -9.35 3.16 -2.25
CA ASN A 11 -9.02 4.09 -3.33
C ASN A 11 -7.66 3.79 -3.96
N ARG A 12 -6.66 3.42 -3.16
CA ARG A 12 -5.35 3.00 -3.65
C ARG A 12 -5.45 1.73 -4.50
N LEU A 13 -6.23 0.76 -4.05
CA LEU A 13 -6.44 -0.49 -4.78
C LEU A 13 -7.17 -0.25 -6.09
N ARG A 14 -8.18 0.62 -6.10
CA ARG A 14 -8.89 0.99 -7.33
C ARG A 14 -7.99 1.66 -8.35
N ARG A 15 -7.09 2.53 -7.90
CA ARG A 15 -6.10 3.15 -8.79
C ARG A 15 -5.15 2.11 -9.38
N ALA A 16 -4.66 1.19 -8.56
CA ALA A 16 -3.80 0.09 -9.02
C ALA A 16 -4.55 -0.81 -10.00
N HIS A 17 -5.81 -1.08 -9.76
CA HIS A 17 -6.66 -1.86 -10.65
C HIS A 17 -6.78 -1.20 -12.03
N GLY A 18 -7.07 0.10 -12.07
CA GLY A 18 -7.14 0.85 -13.32
C GLY A 18 -5.80 0.89 -14.05
N HIS A 19 -4.70 1.05 -13.31
CA HIS A 19 -3.35 1.03 -13.88
C HIS A 19 -3.01 -0.35 -14.46
N LEU A 20 -3.40 -1.41 -13.76
CA LEU A 20 -3.20 -2.78 -14.26
C LEU A 20 -3.97 -3.02 -15.55
N ALA A 21 -5.19 -2.51 -15.66
CA ALA A 21 -5.98 -2.60 -16.89
C ALA A 21 -5.25 -1.91 -18.06
N THR A 22 -4.63 -0.76 -17.82
CA THR A 22 -3.82 -0.07 -18.82
C THR A 22 -2.63 -0.92 -19.26
N ILE A 23 -1.96 -1.60 -18.32
CA ILE A 23 -0.84 -2.49 -18.65
C ILE A 23 -1.29 -3.66 -19.52
N ILE A 24 -2.43 -4.25 -19.21
CA ILE A 24 -3.01 -5.33 -20.02
C ILE A 24 -3.22 -4.82 -21.46
N ASP A 25 -3.77 -3.63 -21.62
CA ASP A 25 -3.96 -3.01 -22.93
C ASP A 25 -2.63 -2.81 -23.65
N MET A 26 -1.59 -2.37 -22.94
CA MET A 26 -0.25 -2.21 -23.51
C MET A 26 0.31 -3.52 -24.06
N VAL A 27 0.09 -4.62 -23.34
CA VAL A 27 0.51 -5.94 -23.81
C VAL A 27 -0.29 -6.34 -25.06
N GLU A 28 -1.61 -6.16 -25.02
CA GLU A 28 -2.48 -6.52 -26.14
C GLU A 28 -2.19 -5.73 -27.40
N THR A 29 -1.79 -4.46 -27.25
CA THR A 29 -1.48 -3.58 -28.39
C THR A 29 -0.02 -3.64 -28.84
N GLY A 30 0.79 -4.50 -28.22
CA GLY A 30 2.16 -4.73 -28.62
C GLY A 30 3.14 -3.60 -28.27
N ARG A 31 2.89 -2.90 -27.15
CA ARG A 31 3.81 -1.87 -26.66
C ARG A 31 5.18 -2.48 -26.33
N GLU A 32 6.19 -1.65 -26.34
CA GLU A 32 7.57 -2.08 -26.08
C GLU A 32 7.72 -2.66 -24.66
N GLY A 33 8.51 -3.74 -24.54
CA GLY A 33 8.70 -4.45 -23.27
C GLY A 33 9.25 -3.58 -22.15
N LEU A 34 10.14 -2.65 -22.45
CA LEU A 34 10.69 -1.73 -21.45
C LEU A 34 9.58 -0.86 -20.85
N ASP A 35 8.71 -0.32 -21.69
CA ASP A 35 7.58 0.52 -21.23
C ASP A 35 6.64 -0.29 -20.34
N ILE A 36 6.33 -1.51 -20.74
CA ILE A 36 5.48 -2.42 -19.96
C ILE A 36 6.13 -2.72 -18.61
N ALA A 37 7.42 -3.06 -18.59
CA ALA A 37 8.13 -3.37 -17.35
C ALA A 37 8.14 -2.19 -16.37
N GLN A 38 8.35 -0.97 -16.89
CA GLN A 38 8.32 0.24 -16.07
C GLN A 38 6.94 0.48 -15.45
N GLN A 39 5.89 0.25 -16.22
CA GLN A 39 4.52 0.39 -15.72
C GLN A 39 4.18 -0.69 -14.69
N MET A 40 4.65 -1.92 -14.90
CA MET A 40 4.49 -2.99 -13.91
C MET A 40 5.18 -2.65 -12.60
N GLN A 41 6.40 -2.09 -12.65
CA GLN A 41 7.10 -1.68 -11.45
C GLN A 41 6.32 -0.59 -10.69
N ALA A 42 5.69 0.32 -11.40
CA ALA A 42 4.85 1.35 -10.78
C ALA A 42 3.65 0.75 -10.05
N VAL A 43 2.99 -0.27 -10.62
CA VAL A 43 1.89 -0.97 -9.96
C VAL A 43 2.38 -1.73 -8.73
N ILE A 44 3.52 -2.41 -8.84
CA ILE A 44 4.12 -3.13 -7.70
C ILE A 44 4.38 -2.17 -6.55
N SER A 45 5.01 -1.03 -6.83
CA SER A 45 5.30 -0.02 -5.81
C SER A 45 4.02 0.54 -5.18
N ALA A 46 2.98 0.76 -5.97
CA ALA A 46 1.70 1.24 -5.48
C ALA A 46 1.03 0.21 -4.56
N LEU A 47 1.09 -1.07 -4.91
CA LEU A 47 0.55 -2.15 -4.08
C LEU A 47 1.33 -2.33 -2.78
N GLU A 48 2.66 -2.19 -2.83
CA GLU A 48 3.49 -2.22 -1.63
C GLU A 48 3.12 -1.08 -0.68
N ALA A 49 2.90 0.13 -1.21
CA ALA A 49 2.47 1.27 -0.41
C ALA A 49 1.08 1.03 0.21
N ALA A 50 0.15 0.46 -0.54
CA ALA A 50 -1.18 0.12 -0.05
C ALA A 50 -1.11 -0.93 1.07
N LYS A 51 -0.29 -1.96 0.87
CA LYS A 51 -0.08 -3.01 1.87
C LYS A 51 0.50 -2.42 3.16
N LYS A 52 1.45 -1.50 3.05
CA LYS A 52 2.04 -0.84 4.22
C LYS A 52 0.99 -0.08 5.02
N VAL A 53 0.10 0.65 4.35
CA VAL A 53 -1.00 1.36 5.01
C VAL A 53 -1.89 0.38 5.78
N LEU A 54 -2.27 -0.73 5.14
CA LEU A 54 -3.09 -1.75 5.76
C LEU A 54 -2.42 -2.36 7.00
N VAL A 55 -1.15 -2.73 6.87
CA VAL A 55 -0.39 -3.39 7.95
C VAL A 55 -0.23 -2.45 9.14
N ILE A 56 0.14 -1.21 8.90
CA ILE A 56 0.31 -0.21 9.97
C ILE A 56 -1.01 0.02 10.70
N ASP A 57 -2.11 0.21 9.96
CA ASP A 57 -3.41 0.43 10.54
C ASP A 57 -3.85 -0.76 11.40
N HIS A 58 -3.62 -1.97 10.92
CA HIS A 58 -3.98 -3.19 11.62
C HIS A 58 -3.18 -3.34 12.92
N ILE A 59 -1.87 -3.12 12.88
CA ILE A 59 -1.00 -3.18 14.07
C ILE A 59 -1.42 -2.09 15.07
N GLU A 60 -1.61 -0.87 14.61
CA GLU A 60 -2.04 0.26 15.45
C GLU A 60 -3.35 -0.06 16.16
N HIS A 61 -4.31 -0.61 15.44
CA HIS A 61 -5.61 -0.98 16.00
C HIS A 61 -5.48 -2.04 17.10
N HIS A 62 -4.67 -3.07 16.86
CA HIS A 62 -4.42 -4.11 17.86
C HIS A 62 -3.70 -3.58 19.10
N LEU A 63 -2.72 -2.70 18.91
CA LEU A 63 -2.02 -2.08 20.04
C LEU A 63 -2.96 -1.20 20.87
N GLU A 64 -3.78 -0.41 20.23
CA GLU A 64 -4.76 0.44 20.91
C GLU A 64 -5.77 -0.38 21.72
N ALA A 65 -6.19 -1.53 21.19
CA ALA A 65 -7.08 -2.44 21.90
C ALA A 65 -6.44 -3.03 23.16
N ALA A 66 -5.13 -3.22 23.14
CA ALA A 66 -4.38 -3.80 24.24
C ALA A 66 -3.91 -2.77 25.29
N THR A 67 -3.52 -1.57 24.84
CA THR A 67 -2.83 -0.59 25.69
C THR A 67 -3.50 0.79 25.74
N GLY A 68 -4.58 1.00 24.99
CA GLY A 68 -5.22 2.29 24.82
C GLY A 68 -4.64 3.09 23.68
N PRO A 69 -5.17 4.30 23.39
CA PRO A 69 -4.76 5.10 22.22
C PRO A 69 -3.27 5.37 22.18
N LEU A 70 -2.68 5.26 21.00
CA LEU A 70 -1.27 5.59 20.77
C LEU A 70 -1.08 7.10 20.75
N THR A 71 0.05 7.56 21.28
CA THR A 71 0.50 8.95 21.13
C THR A 71 1.00 9.19 19.71
N ASP A 72 1.15 10.45 19.31
CA ASP A 72 1.71 10.79 18.01
C ASP A 72 3.14 10.23 17.87
N ALA A 73 3.94 10.30 18.95
CA ALA A 73 5.29 9.71 18.96
C ALA A 73 5.25 8.21 18.77
N GLY A 74 4.27 7.53 19.40
CA GLY A 74 4.09 6.09 19.25
C GLY A 74 3.73 5.71 17.82
N ARG A 75 2.88 6.48 17.15
CA ARG A 75 2.53 6.27 15.76
C ARG A 75 3.72 6.46 14.83
N GLU A 76 4.54 7.47 15.08
CA GLU A 76 5.76 7.71 14.31
C GLU A 76 6.74 6.55 14.43
N GLU A 77 6.92 6.01 15.65
CA GLU A 77 7.77 4.85 15.87
C GLU A 77 7.24 3.61 15.15
N LEU A 78 5.93 3.39 15.21
CA LEU A 78 5.31 2.28 14.51
C LEU A 78 5.55 2.38 12.99
N ALA A 79 5.42 3.57 12.42
CA ALA A 79 5.67 3.79 11.01
C ALA A 79 7.14 3.50 10.65
N ARG A 80 8.09 3.88 11.51
CA ARG A 80 9.51 3.57 11.31
C ARG A 80 9.78 2.06 11.34
N ILE A 81 9.19 1.36 12.30
CA ILE A 81 9.32 -0.10 12.42
C ILE A 81 8.75 -0.78 11.18
N ALA A 82 7.58 -0.36 10.73
CA ALA A 82 6.94 -0.92 9.53
C ALA A 82 7.79 -0.70 8.27
N THR A 83 8.47 0.46 8.18
CA THR A 83 9.37 0.74 7.07
C THR A 83 10.58 -0.20 7.07
N LEU A 84 11.13 -0.49 8.25
CA LEU A 84 12.25 -1.42 8.39
C LEU A 84 11.86 -2.87 8.07
N ALA A 85 10.63 -3.25 8.33
CA ALA A 85 10.17 -4.62 8.13
C ALA A 85 10.29 -5.10 6.68
N LYS A 86 10.25 -4.19 5.70
CA LYS A 86 10.41 -4.56 4.29
C LYS A 86 11.80 -5.07 3.94
N TYR A 87 12.78 -4.87 4.82
CA TYR A 87 14.14 -5.36 4.61
C TYR A 87 14.42 -6.71 5.26
N LEU A 88 13.40 -7.29 5.89
CA LEU A 88 13.51 -8.64 6.44
C LEU A 88 13.38 -9.67 5.32
#